data_c263dd81c57b86ea273ffccd9e6d074b
#
_entry.id   c263dd81c57b86ea273ffccd9e6d074b
#
_cell.length_a   1.000
_cell.length_b   1.000
_cell.length_c   1.000
_cell.angle_alpha   90.00
_cell.angle_beta   90.00
_cell.angle_gamma   90.00
#
_symmetry.space_group_name_H-M   'P 1'
#
loop_
_entity.id
_entity.type
_entity.pdbx_description
1 polymer ?
#
loop_
_entity_poly.entity_id
_entity_poly.type
_entity_poly.pdbx_seq_one_letter_code
_entity_poly.pdbx_strand_id
1 'polypeptide(L)'
;MMNDARLLAHQILIQYDSKTKLDKVIEKVFTKYNPDYLARSRCRVIVYDVIRLLGRIDFIIKIVSGKNYKQIPVPIQSILRIGFYEILIDGHTPDYAASISI
;
A
#
# COMPACT_ATOMS: atom_id res chain seq x y z
N MET A 1 5.82 11.16 16.48
CA MET A 1 5.92 11.53 15.05
C MET A 1 6.37 10.34 14.24
N MET A 2 5.58 9.95 13.23
CA MET A 2 5.93 8.83 12.36
C MET A 2 6.20 9.35 10.96
N ASN A 3 7.43 9.17 10.45
CA ASN A 3 7.83 9.64 9.11
C ASN A 3 8.09 8.51 8.12
N ASP A 4 7.60 7.31 8.40
CA ASP A 4 7.71 6.19 7.47
C ASP A 4 6.48 6.17 6.55
N ALA A 5 6.67 6.56 5.30
CA ALA A 5 5.59 6.67 4.32
C ALA A 5 4.90 5.33 4.05
N ARG A 6 5.64 4.22 4.07
CA ARG A 6 5.08 2.88 3.87
C ARG A 6 4.17 2.47 5.00
N LEU A 7 4.61 2.71 6.26
CA LEU A 7 3.78 2.38 7.42
C LEU A 7 2.52 3.24 7.46
N LEU A 8 2.65 4.52 7.11
CA LEU A 8 1.49 5.41 7.01
C LEU A 8 0.51 4.93 5.94
N ALA A 9 1.01 4.56 4.76
CA ALA A 9 0.19 4.03 3.69
C ALA A 9 -0.50 2.72 4.11
N HIS A 10 0.21 1.85 4.82
CA HIS A 10 -0.35 0.62 5.36
C HIS A 10 -1.51 0.92 6.31
N GLN A 11 -1.35 1.86 7.22
CA GLN A 11 -2.42 2.26 8.15
C GLN A 11 -3.64 2.81 7.41
N ILE A 12 -3.41 3.60 6.36
CA ILE A 12 -4.49 4.16 5.55
C ILE A 12 -5.22 3.04 4.80
N LEU A 13 -4.50 2.14 4.16
CA LEU A 13 -5.10 1.07 3.37
C LEU A 13 -5.87 0.06 4.22
N ILE A 14 -5.45 -0.16 5.47
CA ILE A 14 -6.20 -1.01 6.40
C ILE A 14 -7.57 -0.40 6.71
N GLN A 15 -7.63 0.92 6.88
CA GLN A 15 -8.85 1.63 7.28
C GLN A 15 -9.74 2.01 6.10
N TYR A 16 -9.19 2.00 4.88
CA TYR A 16 -9.93 2.38 3.69
C TYR A 16 -10.89 1.29 3.25
N ASP A 17 -12.13 1.65 2.97
CA ASP A 17 -13.09 0.79 2.29
C ASP A 17 -13.87 1.62 1.27
N SER A 18 -14.71 0.95 0.46
CA SER A 18 -15.47 1.62 -0.59
C SER A 18 -16.54 2.59 -0.06
N LYS A 19 -16.83 2.55 1.23
CA LYS A 19 -17.86 3.40 1.86
C LYS A 19 -17.27 4.64 2.50
N THR A 20 -15.96 4.70 2.70
CA THR A 20 -15.27 5.79 3.37
C THR A 20 -14.50 6.61 2.36
N LYS A 21 -14.58 7.93 2.46
CA LYS A 21 -13.78 8.80 1.58
C LYS A 21 -12.31 8.68 1.95
N LEU A 22 -11.49 8.43 0.94
CA LEU A 22 -10.05 8.27 1.12
C LEU A 22 -9.41 9.47 1.81
N ASP A 23 -9.78 10.68 1.42
CA ASP A 23 -9.20 11.89 1.99
C ASP A 23 -9.45 11.98 3.50
N LYS A 24 -10.60 11.51 3.97
CA LYS A 24 -10.91 11.50 5.41
C LYS A 24 -10.04 10.50 6.16
N VAL A 25 -9.77 9.34 5.55
CA VAL A 25 -8.89 8.34 6.15
C VAL A 25 -7.48 8.87 6.24
N ILE A 26 -6.99 9.49 5.17
CA ILE A 26 -5.66 10.11 5.13
C ILE A 26 -5.53 11.17 6.22
N GLU A 27 -6.50 12.07 6.32
CA GLU A 27 -6.50 13.13 7.32
C GLU A 27 -6.47 12.58 8.74
N LYS A 28 -7.26 11.55 9.01
CA LYS A 28 -7.30 10.89 10.32
C LYS A 28 -5.96 10.29 10.69
N VAL A 29 -5.32 9.59 9.77
CA VAL A 29 -4.01 8.96 10.00
C VAL A 29 -2.95 10.02 10.17
N PHE A 30 -2.94 11.06 9.36
CA PHE A 30 -1.95 12.15 9.46
C PHE A 30 -2.11 12.94 10.75
N THR A 31 -3.34 13.11 11.24
CA THR A 31 -3.58 13.76 12.52
C THR A 31 -3.03 12.91 13.67
N LYS A 32 -3.23 11.61 13.60
CA LYS A 32 -2.77 10.69 14.66
C LYS A 32 -1.24 10.59 14.72
N TYR A 33 -0.58 10.44 13.58
CA TYR A 33 0.85 10.16 13.54
C TYR A 33 1.72 11.39 13.27
N ASN A 34 1.11 12.49 12.85
CA ASN A 34 1.76 13.78 12.61
C ASN A 34 3.07 13.66 11.81
N PRO A 35 3.03 13.09 10.60
CA PRO A 35 4.23 12.98 9.77
C PRO A 35 4.66 14.33 9.22
N ASP A 36 5.93 14.44 8.84
CA ASP A 36 6.44 15.64 8.17
C ASP A 36 5.94 15.73 6.72
N TYR A 37 6.24 16.84 6.07
CA TYR A 37 5.76 17.12 4.71
C TYR A 37 6.20 16.04 3.71
N LEU A 38 7.45 15.63 3.78
CA LEU A 38 7.99 14.64 2.85
C LEU A 38 7.32 13.28 3.03
N ALA A 39 7.13 12.84 4.27
CA ALA A 39 6.45 11.60 4.57
C ALA A 39 5.00 11.64 4.11
N ARG A 40 4.30 12.75 4.30
CA ARG A 40 2.93 12.94 3.83
C ARG A 40 2.85 12.84 2.31
N SER A 41 3.76 13.51 1.62
CA SER A 41 3.79 13.53 0.16
C SER A 41 4.04 12.13 -0.40
N ARG A 42 5.04 11.43 0.11
CA ARG A 42 5.36 10.07 -0.31
C ARG A 42 4.23 9.08 0.00
N CYS A 43 3.63 9.21 1.17
CA CYS A 43 2.52 8.37 1.57
C CYS A 43 1.33 8.53 0.63
N ARG A 44 0.99 9.76 0.26
CA ARG A 44 -0.11 10.01 -0.68
C ARG A 44 0.16 9.36 -2.04
N VAL A 45 1.38 9.47 -2.54
CA VAL A 45 1.74 8.83 -3.82
C VAL A 45 1.51 7.32 -3.74
N ILE A 46 1.99 6.67 -2.69
CA ILE A 46 1.81 5.23 -2.52
C ILE A 46 0.33 4.86 -2.46
N VAL A 47 -0.43 5.55 -1.62
CA VAL A 47 -1.85 5.22 -1.42
C VAL A 47 -2.67 5.41 -2.70
N TYR A 48 -2.53 6.55 -3.37
CA TYR A 48 -3.28 6.82 -4.58
C TYR A 48 -2.89 5.88 -5.72
N ASP A 49 -1.60 5.56 -5.85
CA ASP A 49 -1.15 4.63 -6.88
C ASP A 49 -1.62 3.21 -6.62
N VAL A 50 -1.56 2.75 -5.37
CA VAL A 50 -2.08 1.42 -5.01
C VAL A 50 -3.56 1.31 -5.32
N ILE A 51 -4.35 2.33 -4.96
CA ILE A 51 -5.79 2.31 -5.22
C ILE A 51 -6.09 2.36 -6.71
N ARG A 52 -5.36 3.17 -7.47
CA ARG A 52 -5.51 3.26 -8.91
C ARG A 52 -5.22 1.92 -9.60
N LEU A 53 -4.27 1.17 -9.09
CA LEU A 53 -3.83 -0.09 -9.68
C LEU A 53 -4.38 -1.33 -8.96
N LEU A 54 -5.37 -1.13 -8.10
CA LEU A 54 -5.86 -2.16 -7.19
C LEU A 54 -6.30 -3.43 -7.91
N GLY A 55 -7.02 -3.29 -9.02
CA GLY A 55 -7.47 -4.43 -9.79
C GLY A 55 -6.32 -5.28 -10.33
N ARG A 56 -5.27 -4.62 -10.85
CA ARG A 56 -4.08 -5.30 -11.36
C ARG A 56 -3.31 -5.97 -10.24
N ILE A 57 -3.12 -5.27 -9.13
CA ILE A 57 -2.39 -5.78 -7.98
C ILE A 57 -3.10 -7.00 -7.39
N ASP A 58 -4.40 -6.91 -7.19
CA ASP A 58 -5.19 -8.01 -6.62
C ASP A 58 -5.22 -9.22 -7.55
N PHE A 59 -5.21 -9.00 -8.87
CA PHE A 59 -5.11 -10.08 -9.85
C PHE A 59 -3.78 -10.83 -9.71
N ILE A 60 -2.69 -10.11 -9.54
CA ILE A 60 -1.35 -10.71 -9.36
C ILE A 60 -1.31 -11.48 -8.04
N ILE A 61 -1.85 -10.91 -6.97
CA ILE A 61 -1.92 -11.58 -5.68
C ILE A 61 -2.67 -12.91 -5.81
N LYS A 62 -3.78 -12.93 -6.55
CA LYS A 62 -4.54 -14.15 -6.79
C LYS A 62 -3.71 -15.20 -7.53
N ILE A 63 -2.98 -14.80 -8.55
CA ILE A 63 -2.13 -15.73 -9.33
C ILE A 63 -1.03 -16.32 -8.45
N VAL A 64 -0.34 -15.48 -7.68
CA VAL A 64 0.80 -15.89 -6.87
C VAL A 64 0.38 -16.71 -5.66
N SER A 65 -0.67 -16.31 -4.96
CA SER A 65 -1.11 -16.95 -3.73
C SER A 65 -2.17 -18.05 -3.94
N GLY A 66 -2.84 -18.04 -5.10
CA GLY A 66 -3.98 -18.92 -5.33
C GLY A 66 -5.24 -18.51 -4.57
N LYS A 67 -5.22 -17.36 -3.89
CA LYS A 67 -6.33 -16.88 -3.07
C LYS A 67 -6.84 -15.54 -3.55
N ASN A 68 -8.15 -15.32 -3.49
CA ASN A 68 -8.73 -13.99 -3.67
C ASN A 68 -8.31 -13.09 -2.50
N TYR A 69 -8.14 -11.80 -2.78
CA TYR A 69 -7.75 -10.86 -1.72
C TYR A 69 -8.72 -10.89 -0.53
N LYS A 70 -10.01 -11.20 -0.76
CA LYS A 70 -11.01 -11.29 0.30
C LYS A 70 -10.74 -12.43 1.29
N GLN A 71 -9.97 -13.43 0.88
CA GLN A 71 -9.60 -14.56 1.73
C GLN A 71 -8.34 -14.30 2.55
N ILE A 72 -7.69 -13.16 2.31
CA ILE A 72 -6.45 -12.76 2.97
C ILE A 72 -6.81 -11.75 4.06
N PRO A 73 -6.29 -11.90 5.30
CA PRO A 73 -6.54 -10.92 6.36
C PRO A 73 -6.15 -9.51 5.93
N VAL A 74 -6.96 -8.51 6.31
CA VAL A 74 -6.79 -7.13 5.88
C VAL A 74 -5.38 -6.59 6.09
N PRO A 75 -4.72 -6.77 7.25
CA PRO A 75 -3.35 -6.27 7.42
C PRO A 75 -2.37 -6.88 6.42
N ILE A 76 -2.53 -8.14 6.09
CA ILE A 76 -1.67 -8.84 5.13
C ILE A 76 -1.97 -8.37 3.71
N GLN A 77 -3.25 -8.12 3.37
CA GLN A 77 -3.62 -7.54 2.08
C GLN A 77 -2.86 -6.24 1.82
N SER A 78 -2.85 -5.36 2.81
CA SER A 78 -2.21 -4.06 2.70
C SER A 78 -0.70 -4.18 2.47
N ILE A 79 -0.03 -5.07 3.20
CA ILE A 79 1.39 -5.32 3.03
C ILE A 79 1.70 -5.84 1.62
N LEU A 80 0.90 -6.80 1.15
CA LEU A 80 1.08 -7.37 -0.19
C LEU A 80 0.83 -6.35 -1.29
N ARG A 81 -0.20 -5.52 -1.15
CA ARG A 81 -0.52 -4.50 -2.13
C ARG A 81 0.60 -3.48 -2.27
N ILE A 82 1.16 -3.00 -1.16
CA ILE A 82 2.28 -2.07 -1.19
C ILE A 82 3.51 -2.74 -1.80
N GLY A 83 3.81 -3.96 -1.41
CA GLY A 83 4.94 -4.70 -1.94
C GLY A 83 4.86 -4.93 -3.44
N PHE A 84 3.72 -5.38 -3.95
CA PHE A 84 3.53 -5.55 -5.39
C PHE A 84 3.51 -4.23 -6.14
N TYR A 85 2.96 -3.18 -5.55
CA TYR A 85 3.03 -1.85 -6.12
C TYR A 85 4.48 -1.40 -6.35
N GLU A 86 5.34 -1.58 -5.36
CA GLU A 86 6.74 -1.19 -5.48
C GLU A 86 7.47 -1.94 -6.58
N ILE A 87 7.19 -3.23 -6.73
CA ILE A 87 7.81 -4.04 -7.77
C ILE A 87 7.33 -3.63 -9.17
N LEU A 88 6.03 -3.40 -9.33
CA LEU A 88 5.42 -3.17 -10.63
C LEU A 88 5.58 -1.74 -11.14
N ILE A 89 5.46 -0.76 -10.27
CA ILE A 89 5.27 0.63 -10.66
C ILE A 89 6.51 1.47 -10.39
N ASP A 90 7.10 1.28 -9.24
CA ASP A 90 8.24 2.10 -8.81
C ASP A 90 9.55 1.63 -9.45
N GLY A 91 9.54 0.48 -10.10
CA GLY A 91 10.75 -0.11 -10.64
C GLY A 91 11.76 -0.46 -9.57
N HIS A 92 11.37 -0.34 -8.31
CA HIS A 92 12.21 -0.62 -7.17
C HIS A 92 12.14 -2.10 -6.89
N THR A 93 13.03 -2.86 -7.50
CA THR A 93 13.22 -4.22 -7.03
C THR A 93 14.06 -4.13 -5.77
N PRO A 94 13.51 -4.53 -4.62
CA PRO A 94 14.36 -4.73 -3.43
C PRO A 94 15.51 -5.67 -3.81
N ASP A 95 16.68 -5.48 -3.22
CA ASP A 95 17.86 -6.26 -3.59
C ASP A 95 17.62 -7.77 -3.59
N TYR A 96 16.83 -8.25 -2.61
CA TYR A 96 16.49 -9.66 -2.55
C TYR A 96 15.61 -10.10 -3.73
N ALA A 97 14.71 -9.26 -4.19
CA ALA A 97 13.84 -9.58 -5.31
C ALA A 97 14.63 -9.57 -6.62
N ALA A 98 15.57 -8.65 -6.77
CA ALA A 98 16.46 -8.61 -7.93
C ALA A 98 17.31 -9.87 -8.01
N SER A 99 17.81 -10.37 -6.89
CA SER A 99 18.60 -11.61 -6.88
C SER A 99 17.77 -12.86 -7.12
N ILE A 100 16.46 -12.82 -6.87
CA ILE A 100 15.56 -13.94 -7.15
C ILE A 100 15.08 -13.93 -8.59
N SER A 101 14.86 -12.77 -9.17
CA SER A 101 14.30 -12.63 -10.51
C SER A 101 15.33 -12.88 -11.63
N ILE A 102 16.56 -13.07 -11.29
CA ILE A 102 17.61 -13.43 -12.22
C ILE A 102 17.63 -14.94 -12.39
#